data_13fde971e4dbc659681fa59aab70f39e
#
_entry.id   13fde971e4dbc659681fa59aab70f39e
#
_cell.length_a   1.000
_cell.length_b   1.000
_cell.length_c   1.000
_cell.angle_alpha   90.00
_cell.angle_beta   90.00
_cell.angle_gamma   90.00
#
_symmetry.space_group_name_H-M   'P 1'
#
loop_
_entity.id
_entity.type
_entity.pdbx_description
1 polymer ?
#
loop_
_entity_poly.entity_id
_entity_poly.type
_entity_poly.pdbx_seq_one_letter_code
_entity_poly.pdbx_strand_id
1 'polypeptide(L)'
;QLKRLRDDDRYERLSDNIVYLSKDTHTDYIDRDIVYSILDKHPKRARAWWFVNVETMDEPHTFAYSVETFGTDYVFRVHLYLGYKINQRVNAYLRQVVQDLAATGELPPQTHDYSVYKDPGNIGTFKFVLIRKLLAPESDVEPSERTAITLKYIIRRAAGKIGRASC
;
A
#
# COMPACT_ATOMS: atom_id res chain seq x y z
N GLN A 1 9.71 -3.80 16.48
CA GLN A 1 9.33 -5.09 15.89
C GLN A 1 9.69 -5.16 14.39
N LEU A 2 9.34 -4.18 13.55
CA LEU A 2 9.65 -4.19 12.12
C LEU A 2 11.16 -4.24 11.84
N LYS A 3 11.99 -3.54 12.62
CA LYS A 3 13.44 -3.62 12.50
C LYS A 3 13.95 -5.05 12.70
N ARG A 4 13.46 -5.74 13.74
CA ARG A 4 13.81 -7.13 14.00
C ARG A 4 13.40 -8.05 12.85
N LEU A 5 12.20 -7.84 12.31
CA LEU A 5 11.72 -8.62 11.15
C LEU A 5 12.56 -8.35 9.90
N ARG A 6 12.96 -7.10 9.65
CA ARG A 6 13.83 -6.74 8.51
C ARG A 6 15.16 -7.49 8.56
N ASP A 7 15.76 -7.54 9.75
CA ASP A 7 17.11 -8.06 9.98
C ASP A 7 17.12 -9.58 10.27
N ASP A 8 15.95 -10.25 10.30
CA ASP A 8 15.82 -11.67 10.63
C ASP A 8 15.86 -12.55 9.37
N ASP A 9 17.02 -13.15 9.08
CA ASP A 9 17.23 -14.00 7.90
C ASP A 9 16.52 -15.36 7.96
N ARG A 10 15.88 -15.73 9.07
CA ARG A 10 15.05 -16.94 9.17
C ARG A 10 13.79 -16.86 8.31
N TYR A 11 13.35 -15.65 7.98
CA TYR A 11 12.20 -15.41 7.12
C TYR A 11 12.67 -14.99 5.73
N GLU A 12 12.12 -15.63 4.70
CA GLU A 12 12.36 -15.22 3.33
C GLU A 12 11.85 -13.80 3.09
N ARG A 13 12.61 -13.00 2.33
CA ARG A 13 12.17 -11.66 1.96
C ARG A 13 11.06 -11.75 0.90
N LEU A 14 9.89 -11.25 1.24
CA LEU A 14 8.74 -11.23 0.36
C LEU A 14 8.92 -10.26 -0.82
N SER A 15 9.56 -9.12 -0.58
CA SER A 15 9.86 -8.07 -1.55
C SER A 15 10.84 -7.07 -0.94
N ASP A 16 11.47 -6.22 -1.75
CA ASP A 16 12.25 -5.10 -1.20
C ASP A 16 11.31 -4.06 -0.59
N ASN A 17 10.21 -3.75 -1.27
CA ASN A 17 9.20 -2.79 -0.82
C ASN A 17 7.84 -3.46 -0.70
N ILE A 18 7.24 -3.40 0.47
CA ILE A 18 5.86 -3.81 0.69
C ILE A 18 5.02 -2.56 0.91
N VAL A 19 3.96 -2.43 0.11
CA VAL A 19 3.09 -1.27 0.06
C VAL A 19 1.71 -1.63 0.59
N TYR A 20 1.27 -0.94 1.61
CA TYR A 20 -0.08 -1.01 2.17
C TYR A 20 -0.86 0.24 1.78
N LEU A 21 -2.00 0.05 1.09
CA LEU A 21 -2.92 1.14 0.82
C LEU A 21 -3.82 1.33 2.04
N SER A 22 -3.71 2.49 2.68
CA SER A 22 -4.53 2.92 3.82
C SER A 22 -5.56 3.96 3.38
N LYS A 23 -6.71 3.97 4.04
CA LYS A 23 -7.73 5.00 3.84
C LYS A 23 -7.66 6.11 4.88
N ASP A 24 -6.91 5.89 5.97
CA ASP A 24 -6.86 6.82 7.09
C ASP A 24 -5.87 7.94 6.79
N THR A 25 -6.40 9.14 6.59
CA THR A 25 -5.67 10.36 6.25
C THR A 25 -5.05 11.07 7.44
N HIS A 26 -5.53 10.83 8.67
CA HIS A 26 -5.27 11.74 9.80
C HIS A 26 -4.88 11.08 11.12
N THR A 27 -4.51 9.81 11.13
CA THR A 27 -4.08 9.16 12.38
C THR A 27 -2.56 9.07 12.43
N ASP A 28 -1.97 9.57 13.52
CA ASP A 28 -0.53 9.40 13.85
C ASP A 28 -0.12 7.93 14.03
N TYR A 29 -1.06 7.00 13.85
CA TYR A 29 -0.88 5.58 14.07
C TYR A 29 -1.09 4.80 12.79
N ILE A 30 -0.28 3.76 12.61
CA ILE A 30 -0.48 2.74 11.57
C ILE A 30 -1.67 1.86 11.98
N ASP A 31 -2.58 1.59 11.05
CA ASP A 31 -3.75 0.72 11.30
C ASP A 31 -3.28 -0.62 11.87
N ARG A 32 -3.92 -1.01 12.98
CA ARG A 32 -3.63 -2.25 13.70
C ARG A 32 -3.73 -3.48 12.80
N ASP A 33 -4.68 -3.51 11.89
CA ASP A 33 -4.88 -4.62 10.96
C ASP A 33 -3.70 -4.76 9.99
N ILE A 34 -3.08 -3.64 9.62
CA ILE A 34 -1.86 -3.65 8.82
C ILE A 34 -0.70 -4.25 9.61
N VAL A 35 -0.51 -3.84 10.86
CA VAL A 35 0.55 -4.37 11.72
C VAL A 35 0.39 -5.87 11.93
N TYR A 36 -0.85 -6.33 12.18
CA TYR A 36 -1.15 -7.76 12.24
C TYR A 36 -0.84 -8.47 10.93
N SER A 37 -1.22 -7.91 9.81
CA SER A 37 -0.92 -8.48 8.48
C SER A 37 0.57 -8.64 8.23
N ILE A 38 1.41 -7.76 8.78
CA ILE A 38 2.87 -7.84 8.62
C ILE A 38 3.45 -8.94 9.51
N LEU A 39 2.99 -9.06 10.77
CA LEU A 39 3.64 -9.85 11.82
C LEU A 39 3.01 -11.21 12.04
N ASP A 40 1.74 -11.43 11.59
CA ASP A 40 0.99 -12.66 11.89
C ASP A 40 1.44 -13.82 11.00
N LYS A 41 1.27 -15.05 11.48
CA LYS A 41 1.49 -16.41 10.92
C LYS A 41 2.58 -16.58 9.85
N HIS A 42 2.64 -15.65 8.90
CA HIS A 42 3.67 -15.58 7.85
C HIS A 42 4.20 -14.15 7.80
N PRO A 43 5.22 -13.83 8.62
CA PRO A 43 5.78 -12.49 8.66
C PRO A 43 6.24 -12.02 7.28
N LYS A 44 5.80 -10.83 6.89
CA LYS A 44 6.09 -10.27 5.57
C LYS A 44 7.37 -9.43 5.65
N ARG A 45 8.49 -10.12 5.55
CA ARG A 45 9.80 -9.48 5.58
C ARG A 45 10.02 -8.63 4.34
N ALA A 46 10.52 -7.40 4.54
CA ALA A 46 10.88 -6.46 3.49
C ALA A 46 12.11 -5.63 3.89
N ARG A 47 12.67 -4.89 2.95
CA ARG A 47 13.65 -3.83 3.25
C ARG A 47 12.95 -2.58 3.75
N ALA A 48 11.81 -2.23 3.12
CA ALA A 48 10.99 -1.08 3.52
C ALA A 48 9.50 -1.38 3.45
N TRP A 49 8.74 -0.78 4.36
CA TRP A 49 7.28 -0.82 4.41
C TRP A 49 6.72 0.57 4.16
N TRP A 50 5.78 0.65 3.24
CA TRP A 50 5.16 1.87 2.75
C TRP A 50 3.67 1.87 3.09
N PHE A 51 3.22 2.89 3.81
CA PHE A 51 1.82 3.11 4.12
C PHE A 51 1.34 4.27 3.26
N VAL A 52 0.59 3.95 2.21
CA VAL A 52 0.22 4.92 1.17
C VAL A 52 -1.24 5.27 1.29
N ASN A 53 -1.51 6.55 1.43
CA ASN A 53 -2.82 7.14 1.29
C ASN A 53 -2.93 7.88 -0.04
N VAL A 54 -4.11 7.82 -0.68
CA VAL A 54 -4.38 8.55 -1.91
C VAL A 54 -5.59 9.44 -1.68
N GLU A 55 -5.38 10.74 -1.82
CA GLU A 55 -6.41 11.76 -1.73
C GLU A 55 -6.67 12.38 -3.11
N THR A 56 -7.94 12.45 -3.49
CA THR A 56 -8.33 13.09 -4.74
C THR A 56 -8.59 14.56 -4.50
N MET A 57 -7.88 15.41 -5.24
CA MET A 57 -7.98 16.86 -5.16
C MET A 57 -9.01 17.39 -6.17
N ASP A 58 -9.60 18.54 -5.84
CA ASP A 58 -10.56 19.22 -6.71
C ASP A 58 -9.91 19.84 -7.96
N GLU A 59 -8.60 20.10 -7.92
CA GLU A 59 -7.85 20.55 -9.08
C GLU A 59 -7.65 19.40 -10.06
N PRO A 60 -7.82 19.64 -11.40
CA PRO A 60 -7.85 18.54 -12.37
C PRO A 60 -6.49 17.86 -12.60
N HIS A 61 -5.37 18.57 -12.51
CA HIS A 61 -4.06 18.08 -12.92
C HIS A 61 -2.97 18.15 -11.84
N THR A 62 -3.36 18.31 -10.60
CA THR A 62 -2.42 18.39 -9.48
C THR A 62 -1.82 17.02 -9.19
N PHE A 63 -0.49 16.97 -9.10
CA PHE A 63 0.25 15.87 -8.49
C PHE A 63 1.17 16.44 -7.43
N ALA A 64 0.93 16.03 -6.18
CA ALA A 64 1.80 16.34 -5.06
C ALA A 64 1.90 15.13 -4.14
N TYR A 65 2.94 15.08 -3.32
CA TYR A 65 3.06 14.06 -2.29
C TYR A 65 3.75 14.63 -1.05
N SER A 66 3.50 13.99 0.08
CA SER A 66 4.27 14.19 1.31
C SER A 66 4.73 12.85 1.86
N VAL A 67 5.91 12.85 2.49
CA VAL A 67 6.50 11.64 3.06
C VAL A 67 6.87 11.89 4.51
N GLU A 68 6.52 10.94 5.36
CA GLU A 68 6.94 10.86 6.75
C GLU A 68 7.76 9.59 6.98
N THR A 69 8.97 9.73 7.52
CA THR A 69 9.93 8.63 7.69
C THR A 69 9.91 7.98 9.07
N PHE A 70 9.17 8.53 10.03
CA PHE A 70 9.17 8.11 11.45
C PHE A 70 10.58 8.02 12.06
N GLY A 71 11.55 8.79 11.55
CA GLY A 71 12.93 8.72 11.97
C GLY A 71 13.62 7.39 11.63
N THR A 72 13.15 6.67 10.62
CA THR A 72 13.70 5.39 10.15
C THR A 72 13.98 5.43 8.65
N ASP A 73 14.82 4.52 8.18
CA ASP A 73 15.16 4.29 6.77
C ASP A 73 14.38 3.12 6.15
N TYR A 74 13.35 2.61 6.84
CA TYR A 74 12.61 1.42 6.44
C TYR A 74 11.09 1.49 6.65
N VAL A 75 10.58 2.54 7.28
CA VAL A 75 9.13 2.76 7.46
C VAL A 75 8.78 4.14 6.94
N PHE A 76 7.87 4.17 5.98
CA PHE A 76 7.46 5.39 5.31
C PHE A 76 5.94 5.50 5.24
N ARG A 77 5.42 6.69 5.54
CA ARG A 77 4.04 7.06 5.24
C ARG A 77 4.07 8.04 4.07
N VAL A 78 3.27 7.76 3.05
CA VAL A 78 3.19 8.59 1.84
C VAL A 78 1.74 9.02 1.65
N HIS A 79 1.53 10.32 1.53
CA HIS A 79 0.26 10.88 1.07
C HIS A 79 0.43 11.34 -0.36
N LEU A 80 -0.36 10.77 -1.27
CA LEU A 80 -0.42 11.16 -2.67
C LEU A 80 -1.66 12.02 -2.89
N TYR A 81 -1.47 13.24 -3.36
CA TYR A 81 -2.52 14.19 -3.71
C TYR A 81 -2.67 14.21 -5.22
N LEU A 82 -3.75 13.64 -5.73
CA LEU A 82 -3.98 13.45 -7.15
C LEU A 82 -5.20 14.24 -7.62
N GLY A 83 -5.02 15.08 -8.63
CA GLY A 83 -6.12 15.77 -9.27
C GLY A 83 -7.12 14.79 -9.90
N TYR A 84 -8.40 15.15 -9.95
CA TYR A 84 -9.48 14.25 -10.36
C TYR A 84 -9.39 13.76 -11.82
N LYS A 85 -8.63 14.45 -12.70
CA LYS A 85 -8.35 14.02 -14.08
C LYS A 85 -7.07 13.19 -14.21
N ILE A 86 -6.26 13.10 -13.16
CA ILE A 86 -5.03 12.31 -13.20
C ILE A 86 -5.37 10.83 -13.08
N ASN A 87 -4.76 10.01 -13.93
CA ASN A 87 -4.89 8.56 -13.84
C ASN A 87 -4.24 8.07 -12.54
N GLN A 88 -4.99 7.39 -11.69
CA GLN A 88 -4.55 6.92 -10.37
C GLN A 88 -3.57 5.72 -10.47
N ARG A 89 -2.45 5.91 -11.14
CA ARG A 89 -1.36 4.93 -11.22
C ARG A 89 -0.46 5.00 -9.98
N VAL A 90 -0.99 4.60 -8.84
CA VAL A 90 -0.30 4.67 -7.54
C VAL A 90 1.10 4.03 -7.60
N ASN A 91 1.25 2.92 -8.31
CA ASN A 91 2.55 2.26 -8.48
C ASN A 91 3.59 3.13 -9.19
N ALA A 92 3.21 3.91 -10.19
CA ALA A 92 4.14 4.79 -10.91
C ALA A 92 4.55 5.97 -10.02
N TYR A 93 3.59 6.60 -9.34
CA TYR A 93 3.88 7.73 -8.45
C TYR A 93 4.72 7.31 -7.25
N LEU A 94 4.42 6.14 -6.66
CA LEU A 94 5.22 5.65 -5.54
C LEU A 94 6.66 5.34 -5.97
N ARG A 95 6.87 4.79 -7.17
CA ARG A 95 8.23 4.60 -7.71
C ARG A 95 8.98 5.92 -7.83
N GLN A 96 8.33 6.99 -8.26
CA GLN A 96 8.93 8.33 -8.32
C GLN A 96 9.33 8.78 -6.90
N VAL A 97 8.44 8.67 -5.93
CA VAL A 97 8.74 9.00 -4.52
C VAL A 97 9.96 8.23 -4.00
N VAL A 98 10.02 6.92 -4.28
CA VAL A 98 11.15 6.07 -3.86
C VAL A 98 12.47 6.49 -4.54
N GLN A 99 12.42 6.87 -5.82
CA GLN A 99 13.58 7.40 -6.54
C GLN A 99 14.07 8.72 -5.94
N ASP A 100 13.15 9.61 -5.61
CA ASP A 100 13.46 10.91 -5.00
C ASP A 100 14.13 10.71 -3.62
N LEU A 101 13.59 9.82 -2.78
CA LEU A 101 14.17 9.49 -1.47
C LEU A 101 15.52 8.77 -1.58
N ALA A 102 15.72 7.94 -2.58
CA ALA A 102 17.03 7.32 -2.83
C ALA A 102 18.05 8.35 -3.30
N ALA A 103 17.63 9.33 -4.11
CA ALA A 103 18.49 10.41 -4.59
C ALA A 103 18.88 11.39 -3.47
N THR A 104 18.01 11.64 -2.50
CA THR A 104 18.29 12.48 -1.32
C THR A 104 19.06 11.74 -0.22
N GLY A 105 19.22 10.41 -0.33
CA GLY A 105 19.89 9.59 0.65
C GLY A 105 19.05 9.22 1.88
N GLU A 106 17.76 9.54 1.88
CA GLU A 106 16.82 9.16 2.93
C GLU A 106 16.44 7.67 2.89
N LEU A 107 16.58 7.07 1.72
CA LEU A 107 16.40 5.64 1.51
C LEU A 107 17.70 5.04 0.98
N PRO A 108 18.25 3.97 1.63
CA PRO A 108 19.42 3.27 1.10
C PRO A 108 19.13 2.66 -0.28
N PRO A 109 20.10 2.65 -1.21
CA PRO A 109 19.95 2.03 -2.52
C PRO A 109 19.49 0.58 -2.41
N GLN A 110 18.48 0.21 -3.19
CA GLN A 110 17.91 -1.14 -3.19
C GLN A 110 18.35 -1.88 -4.44
N THR A 111 19.49 -2.56 -4.35
CA THR A 111 20.00 -3.38 -5.46
C THR A 111 19.34 -4.75 -5.48
N HIS A 112 19.03 -5.25 -6.67
CA HIS A 112 18.57 -6.62 -6.91
C HIS A 112 19.74 -7.57 -7.10
N ASP A 113 19.82 -8.60 -6.26
CA ASP A 113 20.82 -9.66 -6.42
C ASP A 113 20.43 -10.67 -7.53
N TYR A 114 19.12 -10.73 -7.89
CA TYR A 114 18.55 -11.77 -8.77
C TYR A 114 17.77 -11.25 -9.99
N SER A 115 17.80 -9.97 -10.29
CA SER A 115 17.07 -9.46 -11.45
C SER A 115 17.90 -9.54 -12.72
N VAL A 116 17.41 -10.27 -13.72
CA VAL A 116 17.91 -10.23 -15.10
C VAL A 116 17.73 -8.82 -15.69
N TYR A 117 16.77 -8.09 -15.18
CA TYR A 117 16.51 -6.69 -15.53
C TYR A 117 17.14 -5.81 -14.45
N LYS A 118 18.30 -5.24 -14.75
CA LYS A 118 18.88 -4.18 -13.91
C LYS A 118 17.92 -3.00 -13.93
N ASP A 119 17.20 -2.79 -12.84
CA ASP A 119 16.38 -1.58 -12.68
C ASP A 119 17.34 -0.38 -12.59
N PRO A 120 17.31 0.55 -13.56
CA PRO A 120 18.25 1.67 -13.60
C PRO A 120 18.11 2.61 -12.40
N GLY A 121 17.05 2.47 -11.60
CA GLY A 121 16.78 3.34 -10.46
C GLY A 121 17.25 2.80 -9.11
N ASN A 122 17.74 1.56 -8.99
CA ASN A 122 18.06 0.92 -7.70
C ASN A 122 16.94 1.02 -6.66
N ILE A 123 15.68 0.96 -7.10
CA ILE A 123 14.49 1.14 -6.25
C ILE A 123 13.86 -0.16 -5.76
N GLY A 124 14.41 -1.30 -6.16
CA GLY A 124 13.96 -2.61 -5.71
C GLY A 124 12.62 -3.08 -6.28
N THR A 125 12.16 -4.24 -5.80
CA THR A 125 10.85 -4.83 -6.14
C THR A 125 9.75 -4.24 -5.27
N PHE A 126 8.52 -4.17 -5.82
CA PHE A 126 7.33 -3.70 -5.10
C PHE A 126 6.27 -4.78 -5.03
N LYS A 127 5.70 -4.95 -3.85
CA LYS A 127 4.52 -5.80 -3.63
C LYS A 127 3.43 -5.01 -2.92
N PHE A 128 2.25 -4.93 -3.55
CA PHE A 128 1.10 -4.22 -2.99
C PHE A 128 0.23 -5.18 -2.20
N VAL A 129 -0.13 -4.79 -0.99
CA VAL A 129 -1.01 -5.55 -0.08
C VAL A 129 -2.28 -4.74 0.15
N LEU A 130 -3.42 -5.34 -0.17
CA LEU A 130 -4.75 -4.78 0.10
C LEU A 130 -5.37 -5.53 1.27
N ILE A 131 -5.67 -4.81 2.35
CA ILE A 131 -6.42 -5.36 3.48
C ILE A 131 -7.90 -5.10 3.26
N ARG A 132 -8.70 -6.17 3.23
CA ARG A 132 -10.15 -6.10 3.17
C ARG A 132 -10.70 -6.49 4.52
N LYS A 133 -11.41 -5.55 5.14
CA LYS A 133 -12.23 -5.87 6.32
C LYS A 133 -13.48 -6.60 5.83
N LEU A 134 -13.58 -7.88 6.13
CA LEU A 134 -14.83 -8.63 5.97
C LEU A 134 -15.64 -8.42 7.25
N LEU A 135 -16.91 -8.06 7.11
CA LEU A 135 -17.82 -8.06 8.24
C LEU A 135 -17.90 -9.49 8.78
N ALA A 136 -17.53 -9.66 10.05
CA ALA A 136 -17.65 -10.96 10.70
C ALA A 136 -19.13 -11.39 10.71
N PRO A 137 -19.44 -12.68 10.50
CA PRO A 137 -20.80 -13.18 10.56
C PRO A 137 -21.46 -13.04 11.95
N GLU A 138 -20.69 -12.70 12.96
CA GLU A 138 -21.12 -12.54 14.37
C GLU A 138 -21.56 -11.11 14.74
N SER A 139 -21.65 -10.16 13.79
CA SER A 139 -22.32 -8.90 14.08
C SER A 139 -23.81 -9.18 14.33
N ASP A 140 -24.38 -8.63 15.41
CA ASP A 140 -25.82 -8.73 15.81
C ASP A 140 -26.80 -8.11 14.81
N VAL A 141 -26.55 -8.28 13.52
CA VAL A 141 -27.39 -7.81 12.42
C VAL A 141 -28.39 -8.91 12.10
N GLU A 142 -29.67 -8.56 12.11
CA GLU A 142 -30.75 -9.50 11.78
C GLU A 142 -30.51 -10.21 10.43
N PRO A 143 -30.95 -11.48 10.27
CA PRO A 143 -30.73 -12.27 9.05
C PRO A 143 -31.14 -11.57 7.76
N SER A 144 -32.20 -10.75 7.82
CA SER A 144 -32.71 -9.94 6.70
C SER A 144 -31.76 -8.85 6.26
N GLU A 145 -31.11 -8.17 7.21
CA GLU A 145 -30.10 -7.13 6.94
C GLU A 145 -28.78 -7.72 6.45
N ARG A 146 -28.39 -8.89 6.96
CA ARG A 146 -27.19 -9.62 6.47
C ARG A 146 -27.31 -9.94 4.99
N THR A 147 -28.48 -10.40 4.56
CA THR A 147 -28.74 -10.71 3.14
C THR A 147 -28.66 -9.45 2.28
N ALA A 148 -29.23 -8.33 2.74
CA ALA A 148 -29.18 -7.06 2.02
C ALA A 148 -27.77 -6.50 1.90
N ILE A 149 -26.95 -6.58 2.96
CA ILE A 149 -25.57 -6.13 2.96
C ILE A 149 -24.72 -7.00 2.03
N THR A 150 -24.88 -8.32 2.08
CA THR A 150 -24.18 -9.28 1.21
C THR A 150 -24.57 -9.05 -0.26
N LEU A 151 -25.86 -8.84 -0.54
CA LEU A 151 -26.35 -8.56 -1.90
C LEU A 151 -25.80 -7.24 -2.45
N LYS A 152 -25.80 -6.16 -1.65
CA LYS A 152 -25.17 -4.89 -2.02
C LYS A 152 -23.68 -5.05 -2.37
N TYR A 153 -22.99 -5.89 -1.63
CA TYR A 153 -21.55 -6.13 -1.87
C TYR A 153 -21.32 -6.90 -3.18
N ILE A 154 -22.15 -7.91 -3.47
CA ILE A 154 -22.10 -8.69 -4.72
C ILE A 154 -22.43 -7.80 -5.92
N ILE A 155 -23.49 -6.98 -5.84
CA ILE A 155 -23.88 -6.04 -6.90
C ILE A 155 -22.78 -5.02 -7.17
N ARG A 156 -22.18 -4.45 -6.13
CA ARG A 156 -21.05 -3.51 -6.29
C ARG A 156 -19.84 -4.15 -6.96
N ARG A 157 -19.58 -5.42 -6.69
CA ARG A 157 -18.49 -6.19 -7.33
C ARG A 157 -18.81 -6.53 -8.79
N ALA A 158 -20.07 -6.81 -9.11
CA ALA A 158 -20.53 -7.05 -10.48
C ALA A 158 -20.51 -5.77 -11.31
N ALA A 159 -20.99 -4.65 -10.77
CA ALA A 159 -21.00 -3.35 -11.44
C ALA A 159 -19.57 -2.85 -11.74
N GLY A 160 -18.59 -3.12 -10.88
CA GLY A 160 -17.19 -2.78 -11.12
C GLY A 160 -16.55 -3.59 -12.25
N LYS A 161 -17.13 -4.74 -12.65
CA LYS A 161 -16.67 -5.53 -13.80
C LYS A 161 -17.28 -5.10 -15.13
N ILE A 162 -18.47 -4.50 -15.10
CA ILE A 162 -19.20 -4.08 -16.33
C ILE A 162 -18.63 -2.78 -16.91
N GLY A 163 -17.94 -1.95 -16.12
CA GLY A 163 -17.34 -0.68 -16.57
C GLY A 163 -16.03 -0.80 -17.34
N ARG A 164 -15.59 -2.03 -17.73
CA ARG A 164 -14.33 -2.25 -18.49
C ARG A 164 -14.49 -2.81 -19.89
N ALA A 165 -15.70 -2.84 -20.41
CA ALA A 165 -15.94 -3.25 -21.79
C ALA A 165 -16.56 -2.09 -22.57
N SER A 166 -15.76 -1.10 -22.93
CA SER A 166 -15.98 -0.23 -24.11
C SER A 166 -14.83 0.75 -24.28
N CYS A 167 -14.18 0.61 -25.42
CA CYS A 167 -13.16 1.39 -26.12
C CYS A 167 -11.75 1.27 -25.62
#